data_45c44666246393800f4ebb1bd2d6433c
#
_entry.id   45c44666246393800f4ebb1bd2d6433c
#
_cell.length_a   1.000
_cell.length_b   1.000
_cell.length_c   1.000
_cell.angle_alpha   90.00
_cell.angle_beta   90.00
_cell.angle_gamma   90.00
#
_symmetry.space_group_name_H-M   'P 1'
#
loop_
_entity.id
_entity.type
_entity.pdbx_description
1 polymer ?
#
loop_
_entity_poly.entity_id
_entity_poly.type
_entity_poly.pdbx_seq_one_letter_code
_entity_poly.pdbx_strand_id
1 'polypeptide(L)'
;MRRRKWELAEYWLGMSTKENISTLEIPEGISVSMVDRTISVQGKLGTIKKDFTKLPAILVIENNIVKIQPYGKRRRDFAISKTARSIITNMIKGVQNGYKYKMKIVFAHFPITVKVKDGKVYVENFFGERKARISKIVGDSTKVTVEGDDVVISGPHLEDVSQTAANIELSTRVKNKDQRVFLDGIYVYSRE
;
A
#
# COMPACT_ATOMS: atom_id res chain seq x y z
N MET A 1 -14.54 34.36 15.21
CA MET A 1 -13.57 34.21 14.12
C MET A 1 -12.60 33.04 14.48
N ARG A 2 -12.79 31.84 13.92
CA ARG A 2 -11.91 30.71 14.20
C ARG A 2 -10.65 30.86 13.35
N ARG A 3 -9.50 31.21 13.99
CA ARG A 3 -8.18 31.18 13.31
C ARG A 3 -7.96 29.80 12.70
N ARG A 4 -7.54 29.75 11.44
CA ARG A 4 -7.29 28.51 10.71
C ARG A 4 -6.15 27.76 11.41
N LYS A 5 -6.34 26.47 11.68
CA LYS A 5 -5.40 25.60 12.45
C LYS A 5 -3.97 25.54 11.88
N TRP A 6 -3.73 25.98 10.65
CA TRP A 6 -2.40 25.96 10.04
C TRP A 6 -1.56 27.21 10.38
N GLU A 7 -2.18 28.38 10.72
CA GLU A 7 -1.44 29.55 11.23
C GLU A 7 -0.83 29.30 12.62
N LEU A 8 -1.39 28.36 13.37
CA LEU A 8 -0.82 27.91 14.64
C LEU A 8 0.40 26.97 14.46
N ALA A 9 0.56 26.38 13.28
CA ALA A 9 1.70 25.48 13.03
C ALA A 9 3.04 26.22 13.04
N GLU A 10 3.09 27.44 12.51
CA GLU A 10 4.31 28.26 12.53
C GLU A 10 4.68 28.74 13.94
N TYR A 11 3.69 29.02 14.79
CA TYR A 11 3.93 29.43 16.18
C TYR A 11 4.47 28.28 17.04
N TRP A 12 4.12 27.01 16.73
CA TRP A 12 4.56 25.83 17.47
C TRP A 12 5.92 25.28 17.01
N LEU A 13 6.39 25.65 15.82
CA LEU A 13 7.71 25.25 15.30
C LEU A 13 8.87 25.79 16.17
N GLY A 14 8.66 26.89 16.89
CA GLY A 14 9.66 27.48 17.78
C GLY A 14 9.77 26.84 19.17
N MET A 15 8.81 26.03 19.61
CA MET A 15 8.73 25.51 20.99
C MET A 15 8.96 23.99 21.10
N SER A 16 9.29 23.28 20.04
CA SER A 16 9.49 21.83 20.11
C SER A 16 10.95 21.49 20.37
N THR A 17 11.20 20.82 21.47
CA THR A 17 12.48 20.16 21.78
C THR A 17 12.87 19.22 20.63
N LYS A 18 14.11 19.37 20.14
CA LYS A 18 14.71 18.63 19.00
C LYS A 18 14.59 17.09 19.08
N GLU A 19 14.17 16.53 20.21
CA GLU A 19 14.24 15.09 20.52
C GLU A 19 13.19 14.21 19.83
N ASN A 20 12.15 14.78 19.18
CA ASN A 20 11.00 14.00 18.75
C ASN A 20 10.60 14.18 17.26
N ILE A 21 11.48 14.74 16.46
CA ILE A 21 11.26 14.94 15.04
C ILE A 21 11.78 13.70 14.29
N SER A 22 10.90 13.01 13.58
CA SER A 22 11.32 11.96 12.64
C SER A 22 11.71 12.61 11.31
N THR A 23 12.96 12.45 10.93
CA THR A 23 13.49 12.93 9.64
C THR A 23 13.57 11.80 8.64
N LEU A 24 13.27 12.10 7.38
CA LEU A 24 13.42 11.18 6.26
C LEU A 24 14.11 11.93 5.11
N GLU A 25 15.26 11.43 4.69
CA GLU A 25 15.98 11.93 3.53
C GLU A 25 15.34 11.44 2.24
N ILE A 26 15.21 12.31 1.25
CA ILE A 26 14.68 11.97 -0.07
C ILE A 26 15.87 11.54 -0.94
N PRO A 27 15.86 10.31 -1.49
CA PRO A 27 16.92 9.85 -2.38
C PRO A 27 16.97 10.66 -3.67
N GLU A 28 18.15 10.65 -4.31
CA GLU A 28 18.32 11.31 -5.60
C GLU A 28 17.39 10.73 -6.68
N GLY A 29 16.89 11.59 -7.55
CA GLY A 29 15.96 11.19 -8.63
C GLY A 29 14.50 11.07 -8.23
N ILE A 30 14.13 11.49 -7.00
CA ILE A 30 12.73 11.57 -6.54
C ILE A 30 12.40 13.00 -6.18
N SER A 31 11.24 13.48 -6.65
CA SER A 31 10.67 14.74 -6.20
C SER A 31 9.49 14.49 -5.27
N VAL A 32 9.49 15.17 -4.13
CA VAL A 32 8.40 15.14 -3.16
C VAL A 32 7.82 16.53 -3.04
N SER A 33 6.54 16.66 -3.27
CA SER A 33 5.79 17.90 -3.11
C SER A 33 4.60 17.70 -2.17
N MET A 34 4.21 18.76 -1.48
CA MET A 34 3.06 18.74 -0.59
C MET A 34 2.14 19.92 -0.90
N VAL A 35 0.87 19.62 -1.13
CA VAL A 35 -0.21 20.60 -1.33
C VAL A 35 -1.34 20.24 -0.38
N ASP A 36 -1.76 21.17 0.47
CA ASP A 36 -2.90 21.00 1.40
C ASP A 36 -2.90 19.70 2.23
N ARG A 37 -1.73 19.20 2.67
CA ARG A 37 -1.55 17.93 3.38
C ARG A 37 -1.65 16.66 2.51
N THR A 38 -1.72 16.80 1.20
CA THR A 38 -1.54 15.69 0.26
C THR A 38 -0.08 15.67 -0.19
N ILE A 39 0.62 14.60 0.10
CA ILE A 39 1.99 14.37 -0.36
C ILE A 39 1.93 13.69 -1.72
N SER A 40 2.63 14.24 -2.68
CA SER A 40 2.86 13.66 -4.00
C SER A 40 4.33 13.30 -4.13
N VAL A 41 4.61 12.04 -4.41
CA VAL A 41 5.96 11.51 -4.65
C VAL A 41 6.05 11.10 -6.10
N GLN A 42 6.99 11.69 -6.84
CA GLN A 42 7.23 11.40 -8.25
C GLN A 42 8.61 10.76 -8.42
N GLY A 43 8.66 9.67 -9.16
CA GLY A 43 9.88 8.93 -9.46
C GLY A 43 9.82 8.20 -10.80
N LYS A 44 10.70 7.22 -10.99
CA LYS A 44 10.83 6.48 -12.27
C LYS A 44 9.56 5.73 -12.70
N LEU A 45 8.80 5.19 -11.76
CA LEU A 45 7.62 4.36 -12.03
C LEU A 45 6.31 5.15 -12.01
N GLY A 46 6.37 6.48 -11.88
CA GLY A 46 5.22 7.37 -11.91
C GLY A 46 5.07 8.24 -10.67
N THR A 47 3.85 8.70 -10.42
CA THR A 47 3.55 9.59 -9.29
C THR A 47 2.53 8.92 -8.36
N ILE A 48 2.83 8.90 -7.08
CA ILE A 48 1.95 8.43 -6.02
C ILE A 48 1.48 9.61 -5.19
N LYS A 49 0.18 9.70 -4.92
CA LYS A 49 -0.41 10.74 -4.06
C LYS A 49 -1.06 10.09 -2.84
N LYS A 50 -0.85 10.69 -1.67
CA LYS A 50 -1.47 10.24 -0.42
C LYS A 50 -1.93 11.42 0.41
N ASP A 51 -3.19 11.37 0.86
CA ASP A 51 -3.76 12.36 1.77
C ASP A 51 -3.43 12.03 3.22
N PHE A 52 -2.83 13.00 3.92
CA PHE A 52 -2.47 12.94 5.33
C PHE A 52 -3.40 13.79 6.22
N THR A 53 -4.53 14.26 5.72
CA THR A 53 -5.46 15.11 6.47
C THR A 53 -5.96 14.44 7.75
N LYS A 54 -6.17 13.14 7.71
CA LYS A 54 -6.66 12.34 8.85
C LYS A 54 -5.56 11.99 9.86
N LEU A 55 -4.29 12.17 9.51
CA LEU A 55 -3.18 11.87 10.42
C LEU A 55 -2.80 13.13 11.21
N PRO A 56 -2.90 13.13 12.55
CA PRO A 56 -2.53 14.25 13.41
C PRO A 56 -1.01 14.33 13.58
N ALA A 57 -0.31 14.68 12.50
CA ALA A 57 1.12 14.97 12.47
C ALA A 57 1.39 16.22 11.66
N ILE A 58 2.42 16.96 12.01
CA ILE A 58 2.91 18.12 11.24
C ILE A 58 3.96 17.59 10.27
N LEU A 59 3.78 17.90 8.99
CA LEU A 59 4.67 17.50 7.91
C LEU A 59 5.27 18.76 7.32
N VAL A 60 6.60 18.81 7.20
CA VAL A 60 7.34 19.92 6.59
C VAL A 60 8.39 19.33 5.66
N ILE A 61 8.49 19.87 4.46
CA ILE A 61 9.49 19.46 3.47
C ILE A 61 10.48 20.62 3.32
N GLU A 62 11.75 20.39 3.68
CA GLU A 62 12.83 21.36 3.57
C GLU A 62 14.10 20.69 3.08
N ASN A 63 14.79 21.31 2.13
CA ASN A 63 16.13 20.89 1.68
C ASN A 63 16.29 19.39 1.43
N ASN A 64 15.35 18.79 0.70
CA ASN A 64 15.32 17.36 0.40
C ASN A 64 15.12 16.43 1.60
N ILE A 65 14.62 16.97 2.72
CA ILE A 65 14.32 16.23 3.94
C ILE A 65 12.84 16.43 4.30
N VAL A 66 12.13 15.34 4.56
CA VAL A 66 10.78 15.37 5.12
C VAL A 66 10.90 15.29 6.65
N LYS A 67 10.49 16.36 7.31
CA LYS A 67 10.41 16.43 8.78
C LYS A 67 8.99 16.12 9.22
N ILE A 68 8.85 15.17 10.14
CA ILE A 68 7.55 14.70 10.65
C ILE A 68 7.55 14.93 12.16
N GLN A 69 6.66 15.78 12.62
CA GLN A 69 6.54 16.14 14.01
C GLN A 69 5.19 15.72 14.57
N PRO A 70 5.12 15.06 15.73
CA PRO A 70 3.86 14.77 16.40
C PRO A 70 3.21 16.05 16.95
N TYR A 71 1.89 16.11 17.03
CA TYR A 71 1.18 17.24 17.67
C TYR A 71 1.35 17.29 19.18
N GLY A 72 1.65 16.17 19.83
CA GLY A 72 1.73 16.07 21.29
C GLY A 72 2.90 15.22 21.75
N LYS A 73 3.03 15.08 23.07
CA LYS A 73 4.12 14.33 23.75
C LYS A 73 3.68 12.94 24.22
N ARG A 74 2.48 12.49 23.85
CA ARG A 74 1.97 11.19 24.26
C ARG A 74 2.55 10.08 23.39
N ARG A 75 2.69 8.86 23.91
CA ARG A 75 3.17 7.68 23.18
C ARG A 75 2.40 7.44 21.88
N ARG A 76 1.10 7.73 21.88
CA ARG A 76 0.24 7.66 20.68
C ARG A 76 0.69 8.63 19.57
N ASP A 77 1.07 9.85 19.94
CA ASP A 77 1.43 10.88 18.97
C ASP A 77 2.76 10.53 18.27
N PHE A 78 3.70 9.92 19.02
CA PHE A 78 4.92 9.36 18.42
C PHE A 78 4.65 8.18 17.49
N ALA A 79 3.72 7.31 17.86
CA ALA A 79 3.35 6.18 16.99
C ALA A 79 2.77 6.69 15.66
N ILE A 80 1.95 7.74 15.68
CA ILE A 80 1.38 8.36 14.49
C ILE A 80 2.48 8.97 13.60
N SER A 81 3.46 9.68 14.17
CA SER A 81 4.57 10.24 13.39
C SER A 81 5.43 9.15 12.73
N LYS A 82 5.69 8.03 13.43
CA LYS A 82 6.37 6.86 12.87
C LYS A 82 5.55 6.20 11.75
N THR A 83 4.23 6.13 11.88
CA THR A 83 3.34 5.62 10.84
C THR A 83 3.40 6.51 9.59
N ALA A 84 3.33 7.83 9.75
CA ALA A 84 3.47 8.77 8.64
C ALA A 84 4.82 8.60 7.92
N ARG A 85 5.93 8.48 8.68
CA ARG A 85 7.25 8.20 8.12
C ARG A 85 7.27 6.90 7.31
N SER A 86 6.70 5.82 7.86
CA SER A 86 6.66 4.52 7.19
C SER A 86 5.89 4.57 5.87
N ILE A 87 4.75 5.27 5.84
CA ILE A 87 3.95 5.47 4.63
C ILE A 87 4.76 6.21 3.57
N ILE A 88 5.42 7.33 3.92
CA ILE A 88 6.24 8.10 2.98
C ILE A 88 7.42 7.27 2.49
N THR A 89 8.08 6.51 3.36
CA THR A 89 9.16 5.59 2.98
C THR A 89 8.68 4.55 1.96
N ASN A 90 7.49 3.99 2.17
CA ASN A 90 6.90 3.04 1.23
C ASN A 90 6.56 3.71 -0.11
N MET A 91 6.03 4.94 -0.11
CA MET A 91 5.80 5.69 -1.34
C MET A 91 7.09 5.90 -2.14
N ILE A 92 8.18 6.30 -1.46
CA ILE A 92 9.49 6.50 -2.07
C ILE A 92 10.01 5.18 -2.69
N LYS A 93 10.01 4.09 -1.93
CA LYS A 93 10.41 2.76 -2.45
C LYS A 93 9.55 2.33 -3.63
N GLY A 94 8.24 2.58 -3.56
CA GLY A 94 7.30 2.20 -4.60
C GLY A 94 7.54 2.92 -5.94
N VAL A 95 7.90 4.21 -5.92
CA VAL A 95 8.22 4.93 -7.17
C VAL A 95 9.63 4.64 -7.69
N GLN A 96 10.54 4.11 -6.85
CA GLN A 96 11.88 3.70 -7.26
C GLN A 96 11.89 2.30 -7.89
N ASN A 97 11.45 1.32 -7.12
CA ASN A 97 11.62 -0.11 -7.42
C ASN A 97 10.29 -0.78 -7.79
N GLY A 98 9.16 -0.21 -7.34
CA GLY A 98 7.87 -0.87 -7.37
C GLY A 98 7.75 -1.96 -6.31
N TYR A 99 6.57 -2.55 -6.24
CA TYR A 99 6.27 -3.71 -5.40
C TYR A 99 5.82 -4.87 -6.26
N LYS A 100 6.25 -6.06 -5.91
CA LYS A 100 5.90 -7.29 -6.61
C LYS A 100 5.48 -8.36 -5.61
N TYR A 101 4.23 -8.82 -5.70
CA TYR A 101 3.71 -9.93 -4.92
C TYR A 101 3.55 -11.13 -5.82
N LYS A 102 4.09 -12.27 -5.40
CA LYS A 102 3.95 -13.55 -6.10
C LYS A 102 3.02 -14.46 -5.31
N MET A 103 2.03 -15.00 -6.00
CA MET A 103 1.05 -15.91 -5.43
C MET A 103 1.12 -17.22 -6.19
N LYS A 104 0.94 -18.34 -5.47
CA LYS A 104 0.90 -19.69 -6.02
C LYS A 104 -0.52 -20.20 -6.09
N ILE A 105 -0.89 -20.75 -7.22
CA ILE A 105 -2.15 -21.49 -7.39
C ILE A 105 -1.92 -22.91 -6.86
N VAL A 106 -2.68 -23.30 -5.85
CA VAL A 106 -2.64 -24.64 -5.25
C VAL A 106 -3.98 -25.32 -5.48
N PHE A 107 -3.96 -26.51 -6.06
CA PHE A 107 -5.15 -27.35 -6.25
C PHE A 107 -4.79 -28.81 -6.09
N ALA A 108 -5.71 -29.62 -5.57
CA ALA A 108 -5.54 -31.06 -5.40
C ALA A 108 -6.48 -31.84 -6.29
N HIS A 109 -7.72 -31.40 -6.48
CA HIS A 109 -8.78 -32.17 -7.14
C HIS A 109 -9.20 -31.56 -8.48
N PHE A 110 -9.27 -30.26 -8.58
CA PHE A 110 -9.75 -29.55 -9.78
C PHE A 110 -8.74 -28.51 -10.23
N PRO A 111 -8.29 -28.53 -11.49
CA PRO A 111 -7.35 -27.55 -11.99
C PRO A 111 -7.99 -26.14 -11.98
N ILE A 112 -7.38 -25.22 -11.24
CA ILE A 112 -7.84 -23.83 -11.15
C ILE A 112 -7.27 -23.06 -12.32
N THR A 113 -8.14 -22.33 -13.03
CA THR A 113 -7.72 -21.44 -14.12
C THR A 113 -7.95 -19.99 -13.71
N VAL A 114 -6.92 -19.16 -13.87
CA VAL A 114 -6.98 -17.74 -13.55
C VAL A 114 -6.93 -16.94 -14.84
N LYS A 115 -7.90 -16.02 -15.03
CA LYS A 115 -7.97 -15.10 -16.18
C LYS A 115 -8.08 -13.67 -15.69
N VAL A 116 -7.37 -12.76 -16.33
CA VAL A 116 -7.42 -11.32 -16.03
C VAL A 116 -8.16 -10.63 -17.17
N LYS A 117 -9.27 -9.94 -16.85
CA LYS A 117 -10.09 -9.20 -17.80
C LYS A 117 -10.69 -7.96 -17.11
N ASP A 118 -10.74 -6.83 -17.82
CA ASP A 118 -11.48 -5.61 -17.40
C ASP A 118 -11.21 -5.15 -15.96
N GLY A 119 -9.93 -5.18 -15.54
CA GLY A 119 -9.56 -4.81 -14.17
C GLY A 119 -10.06 -5.78 -13.09
N LYS A 120 -10.38 -7.01 -13.47
CA LYS A 120 -10.84 -8.08 -12.58
C LYS A 120 -10.07 -9.36 -12.84
N VAL A 121 -9.90 -10.13 -11.79
CA VAL A 121 -9.34 -11.49 -11.83
C VAL A 121 -10.48 -12.48 -11.70
N TYR A 122 -10.61 -13.37 -12.66
CA TYR A 122 -11.58 -14.45 -12.71
C TYR A 122 -10.88 -15.76 -12.35
N VAL A 123 -11.34 -16.41 -11.32
CA VAL A 123 -10.87 -17.73 -10.91
C VAL A 123 -11.93 -18.74 -11.30
N GLU A 124 -11.64 -19.54 -12.31
CA GLU A 124 -12.55 -20.54 -12.87
C GLU A 124 -12.23 -21.94 -12.31
N ASN A 125 -13.26 -22.79 -12.28
CA ASN A 125 -13.19 -24.18 -11.86
C ASN A 125 -12.69 -24.41 -10.41
N PHE A 126 -12.88 -23.43 -9.54
CA PHE A 126 -12.55 -23.60 -8.12
C PHE A 126 -13.52 -24.60 -7.49
N PHE A 127 -13.02 -25.76 -7.02
CA PHE A 127 -13.83 -26.90 -6.55
C PHE A 127 -14.90 -27.40 -7.55
N GLY A 128 -14.69 -27.25 -8.85
CA GLY A 128 -15.67 -27.63 -9.86
C GLY A 128 -16.86 -26.67 -9.96
N GLU A 129 -16.78 -25.48 -9.36
CA GLU A 129 -17.84 -24.46 -9.45
C GLU A 129 -18.05 -24.01 -10.90
N ARG A 130 -19.31 -24.00 -11.36
CA ARG A 130 -19.66 -23.52 -12.72
C ARG A 130 -19.47 -22.01 -12.89
N LYS A 131 -19.61 -21.24 -11.81
CA LYS A 131 -19.45 -19.77 -11.84
C LYS A 131 -18.04 -19.43 -11.42
N ALA A 132 -17.38 -18.57 -12.20
CA ALA A 132 -16.08 -18.03 -11.83
C ALA A 132 -16.18 -17.14 -10.57
N ARG A 133 -15.24 -17.26 -9.69
CA ARG A 133 -15.07 -16.33 -8.56
C ARG A 133 -14.35 -15.08 -9.07
N ILE A 134 -14.84 -13.92 -8.69
CA ILE A 134 -14.37 -12.64 -9.23
C ILE A 134 -13.70 -11.85 -8.11
N SER A 135 -12.48 -11.40 -8.37
CA SER A 135 -11.71 -10.49 -7.52
C SER A 135 -11.46 -9.17 -8.25
N LYS A 136 -11.57 -8.04 -7.57
CA LYS A 136 -11.26 -6.73 -8.12
C LYS A 136 -9.78 -6.41 -7.99
N ILE A 137 -9.18 -5.86 -9.05
CA ILE A 137 -7.87 -5.24 -9.02
C ILE A 137 -8.05 -3.83 -8.47
N VAL A 138 -7.20 -3.44 -7.52
CA VAL A 138 -7.23 -2.11 -6.89
C VAL A 138 -6.11 -1.27 -7.50
N GLY A 139 -6.44 -0.02 -7.84
CA GLY A 139 -5.51 0.96 -8.43
C GLY A 139 -5.24 0.74 -9.92
N ASP A 140 -5.25 1.85 -10.67
CA ASP A 140 -5.08 1.83 -12.13
C ASP A 140 -3.66 1.45 -12.55
N SER A 141 -2.68 1.63 -11.69
CA SER A 141 -1.27 1.30 -11.93
C SER A 141 -0.89 -0.13 -11.54
N THR A 142 -1.83 -0.90 -10.97
CA THR A 142 -1.60 -2.29 -10.57
C THR A 142 -1.78 -3.23 -11.74
N LYS A 143 -0.76 -4.03 -12.05
CA LYS A 143 -0.78 -5.04 -13.11
C LYS A 143 -0.79 -6.43 -12.49
N VAL A 144 -1.61 -7.29 -13.05
CA VAL A 144 -1.68 -8.71 -12.66
C VAL A 144 -1.34 -9.55 -13.88
N THR A 145 -0.34 -10.40 -13.76
CA THR A 145 0.09 -11.36 -14.80
C THR A 145 -0.02 -12.77 -14.26
N VAL A 146 -0.37 -13.71 -15.12
CA VAL A 146 -0.47 -15.14 -14.77
C VAL A 146 0.58 -15.88 -15.58
N GLU A 147 1.48 -16.58 -14.90
CA GLU A 147 2.59 -17.32 -15.48
C GLU A 147 2.52 -18.78 -14.99
N GLY A 148 1.81 -19.62 -15.76
CA GLY A 148 1.57 -21.00 -15.35
C GLY A 148 0.76 -21.06 -14.04
N ASP A 149 1.36 -21.63 -12.98
CA ASP A 149 0.76 -21.73 -11.65
C ASP A 149 1.04 -20.51 -10.76
N ASP A 150 1.77 -19.52 -11.25
CA ASP A 150 2.09 -18.31 -10.49
C ASP A 150 1.23 -17.12 -10.96
N VAL A 151 0.72 -16.37 -10.00
CA VAL A 151 0.05 -15.08 -10.21
C VAL A 151 0.95 -14.01 -9.66
N VAL A 152 1.41 -13.12 -10.54
CA VAL A 152 2.32 -12.02 -10.20
C VAL A 152 1.55 -10.71 -10.24
N ILE A 153 1.59 -9.98 -9.13
CA ILE A 153 0.95 -8.67 -8.99
C ILE A 153 2.07 -7.63 -8.83
N SER A 154 2.09 -6.63 -9.67
CA SER A 154 3.11 -5.58 -9.64
C SER A 154 2.50 -4.20 -9.75
N GLY A 155 3.13 -3.22 -9.08
CA GLY A 155 2.70 -1.84 -9.10
C GLY A 155 3.55 -0.93 -8.22
N PRO A 156 3.46 0.38 -8.39
CA PRO A 156 4.20 1.33 -7.57
C PRO A 156 3.58 1.54 -6.19
N HIS A 157 2.28 1.30 -6.02
CA HIS A 157 1.55 1.56 -4.78
C HIS A 157 1.40 0.30 -3.93
N LEU A 158 2.09 0.23 -2.79
CA LEU A 158 2.07 -0.94 -1.90
C LEU A 158 0.66 -1.34 -1.46
N GLU A 159 -0.19 -0.35 -1.11
CA GLU A 159 -1.54 -0.61 -0.62
C GLU A 159 -2.40 -1.28 -1.70
N ASP A 160 -2.31 -0.83 -2.96
CA ASP A 160 -3.10 -1.36 -4.07
C ASP A 160 -2.65 -2.79 -4.44
N VAL A 161 -1.32 -3.00 -4.50
CA VAL A 161 -0.73 -4.32 -4.78
C VAL A 161 -1.11 -5.32 -3.70
N SER A 162 -0.93 -4.95 -2.42
CA SER A 162 -1.25 -5.83 -1.30
C SER A 162 -2.75 -6.09 -1.16
N GLN A 163 -3.59 -5.07 -1.38
CA GLN A 163 -5.04 -5.23 -1.34
C GLN A 163 -5.55 -6.11 -2.49
N THR A 164 -4.95 -5.97 -3.68
CA THR A 164 -5.28 -6.85 -4.82
C THR A 164 -4.92 -8.29 -4.51
N ALA A 165 -3.74 -8.55 -3.95
CA ALA A 165 -3.34 -9.89 -3.52
C ALA A 165 -4.31 -10.46 -2.47
N ALA A 166 -4.64 -9.69 -1.45
CA ALA A 166 -5.61 -10.08 -0.43
C ALA A 166 -7.01 -10.37 -1.02
N ASN A 167 -7.47 -9.57 -1.98
CA ASN A 167 -8.75 -9.79 -2.64
C ASN A 167 -8.78 -11.13 -3.40
N ILE A 168 -7.68 -11.48 -4.08
CA ILE A 168 -7.56 -12.76 -4.79
C ILE A 168 -7.56 -13.93 -3.80
N GLU A 169 -6.76 -13.86 -2.74
CA GLU A 169 -6.68 -14.88 -1.69
C GLU A 169 -8.03 -15.08 -0.99
N LEU A 170 -8.71 -13.98 -0.63
CA LEU A 170 -10.04 -14.05 0.00
C LEU A 170 -11.12 -14.59 -0.95
N SER A 171 -11.01 -14.34 -2.26
CA SER A 171 -11.96 -14.88 -3.25
C SER A 171 -11.86 -16.42 -3.37
N THR A 172 -10.68 -16.98 -3.12
CA THR A 172 -10.41 -18.42 -3.18
C THR A 172 -10.44 -19.11 -1.81
N ARG A 173 -10.90 -18.42 -0.77
CA ARG A 173 -11.01 -19.01 0.55
C ARG A 173 -12.02 -20.17 0.57
N VAL A 174 -11.58 -21.31 1.09
CA VAL A 174 -12.43 -22.49 1.32
C VAL A 174 -13.43 -22.20 2.43
N LYS A 175 -14.70 -22.46 2.19
CA LYS A 175 -15.80 -22.30 3.15
C LYS A 175 -16.48 -23.64 3.39
N ASN A 176 -16.89 -23.88 4.64
CA ASN A 176 -17.67 -25.07 5.06
C ASN A 176 -16.98 -26.41 4.78
N LYS A 177 -15.66 -26.43 4.71
CA LYS A 177 -14.84 -27.64 4.56
C LYS A 177 -13.64 -27.57 5.51
N ASP A 178 -13.10 -28.73 5.87
CA ASP A 178 -11.90 -28.79 6.70
C ASP A 178 -10.68 -28.29 5.91
N GLN A 179 -10.11 -27.17 6.33
CA GLN A 179 -8.95 -26.55 5.70
C GLN A 179 -7.65 -27.38 5.85
N ARG A 180 -7.62 -28.41 6.69
CA ARG A 180 -6.49 -29.33 6.82
C ARG A 180 -6.43 -30.32 5.67
N VAL A 181 -7.58 -30.62 5.07
CA VAL A 181 -7.73 -31.55 3.96
C VAL A 181 -7.81 -30.82 2.62
N PHE A 182 -8.58 -29.73 2.59
CA PHE A 182 -8.83 -28.94 1.38
C PHE A 182 -7.92 -27.71 1.37
N LEU A 183 -6.74 -27.86 0.79
CA LEU A 183 -5.70 -26.81 0.70
C LEU A 183 -5.78 -25.99 -0.60
N ASP A 184 -6.82 -26.22 -1.41
CA ASP A 184 -7.00 -25.52 -2.68
C ASP A 184 -7.18 -24.01 -2.47
N GLY A 185 -6.49 -23.21 -3.26
CA GLY A 185 -6.53 -21.76 -3.15
C GLY A 185 -5.40 -21.06 -3.88
N ILE A 186 -5.36 -19.75 -3.79
CA ILE A 186 -4.27 -18.92 -4.31
C ILE A 186 -3.65 -18.19 -3.12
N TYR A 187 -2.37 -18.43 -2.86
CA TYR A 187 -1.69 -17.97 -1.65
C TYR A 187 -0.46 -17.13 -1.97
N VAL A 188 -0.25 -16.05 -1.21
CA VAL A 188 0.96 -15.21 -1.32
C VAL A 188 2.14 -15.98 -0.72
N TYR A 189 3.22 -16.17 -1.49
CA TYR A 189 4.44 -16.82 -1.02
C TYR A 189 5.69 -15.91 -1.06
N SER A 190 5.70 -14.86 -1.89
CA SER A 190 6.80 -13.89 -1.95
C SER A 190 6.28 -12.45 -2.01
N ARG A 191 7.00 -11.55 -1.35
CA ARG A 191 6.75 -10.11 -1.32
C ARG A 191 8.08 -9.39 -1.54
N GLU A 192 8.19 -8.71 -2.66
CA GLU A 192 9.38 -7.95 -3.08
C GLU A 192 9.06 -6.47 -3.20
#